data_c527fd68c6c2ad59e88f796515f27a80
#
_entry.id   c527fd68c6c2ad59e88f796515f27a80
#
_cell.length_a   1.000
_cell.length_b   1.000
_cell.length_c   1.000
_cell.angle_alpha   90.00
_cell.angle_beta   90.00
_cell.angle_gamma   90.00
#
_symmetry.space_group_name_H-M   'P 1'
#
loop_
_entity.id
_entity.type
_entity.pdbx_description
1 polymer ?
#
loop_
_entity_poly.entity_id
_entity_poly.type
_entity_poly.pdbx_seq_one_letter_code
_entity_poly.pdbx_strand_id
1 'polypeptide(L)'
;MMYINKGKRDILIFPQFTNIGKIENIRKQYDELYEVLPPHIPLAFPFESSMSNDELKNRLMQVSKSLAPFEIIMSGVSLHEDKKANTNYIFLDVMSGVKELKMLHNKIYETVLEHQTNFEYIPHITLGTTEKDHIEFELNDVFKTVITKISIEEIGENEESNVIFEINL
;
A
#
# COMPACT_ATOMS: atom_id res chain seq x y z
N MET A 1 -23.42 2.55 6.53
CA MET A 1 -21.97 2.86 6.41
C MET A 1 -21.73 3.55 5.08
N MET A 2 -21.01 4.66 5.10
CA MET A 2 -20.71 5.41 3.90
C MET A 2 -19.35 4.95 3.35
N TYR A 3 -19.35 4.38 2.14
CA TYR A 3 -18.13 3.96 1.47
C TYR A 3 -17.52 5.15 0.72
N ILE A 4 -16.66 5.88 1.40
CA ILE A 4 -16.13 7.16 0.91
C ILE A 4 -15.11 7.03 -0.22
N ASN A 5 -14.56 5.83 -0.44
CA ASN A 5 -13.55 5.60 -1.46
C ASN A 5 -14.09 4.93 -2.73
N LYS A 6 -15.37 4.58 -2.76
CA LYS A 6 -16.01 3.99 -3.95
C LYS A 6 -15.71 4.80 -5.22
N GLY A 7 -15.24 4.12 -6.26
CA GLY A 7 -14.95 4.72 -7.56
C GLY A 7 -13.63 5.48 -7.64
N LYS A 8 -12.95 5.70 -6.52
CA LYS A 8 -11.59 6.24 -6.52
C LYS A 8 -10.61 5.18 -7.00
N ARG A 9 -9.48 5.63 -7.51
CA ARG A 9 -8.35 4.78 -7.86
C ARG A 9 -7.25 4.94 -6.84
N ASP A 10 -6.44 3.91 -6.69
CA ASP A 10 -5.18 3.98 -5.94
C ASP A 10 -4.10 3.17 -6.65
N ILE A 11 -2.88 3.30 -6.18
CA ILE A 11 -1.71 2.65 -6.77
C ILE A 11 -0.99 1.90 -5.65
N LEU A 12 -0.91 0.59 -5.82
CA LEU A 12 -0.45 -0.33 -4.78
C LEU A 12 0.63 -1.27 -5.31
N ILE A 13 1.37 -1.84 -4.37
CA ILE A 13 2.20 -3.03 -4.60
C ILE A 13 1.59 -4.16 -3.78
N PHE A 14 1.39 -5.33 -4.41
CA PHE A 14 1.00 -6.57 -3.75
C PHE A 14 2.21 -7.50 -3.66
N PRO A 15 3.05 -7.37 -2.61
CA PRO A 15 4.24 -8.20 -2.51
C PRO A 15 3.87 -9.66 -2.25
N GLN A 16 4.59 -10.57 -2.89
CA GLN A 16 4.38 -12.02 -2.75
C GLN A 16 5.50 -12.62 -1.91
N PHE A 17 5.19 -12.92 -0.66
CA PHE A 17 6.14 -13.57 0.26
C PHE A 17 5.80 -15.04 0.39
N THR A 18 6.81 -15.90 0.47
CA THR A 18 6.60 -17.34 0.73
C THR A 18 5.93 -17.59 2.08
N ASN A 19 6.15 -16.72 3.05
CA ASN A 19 5.58 -16.76 4.39
C ASN A 19 4.45 -15.76 4.62
N ILE A 20 3.75 -15.34 3.56
CA ILE A 20 2.67 -14.34 3.62
C ILE A 20 1.53 -14.74 4.59
N GLY A 21 1.35 -16.04 4.84
CA GLY A 21 0.36 -16.53 5.79
C GLY A 21 0.55 -15.99 7.20
N LYS A 22 1.76 -15.65 7.59
CA LYS A 22 2.05 -15.02 8.89
C LYS A 22 1.44 -13.61 8.96
N ILE A 23 1.49 -12.86 7.88
CA ILE A 23 0.86 -11.55 7.75
C ILE A 23 -0.67 -11.70 7.79
N GLU A 24 -1.20 -12.62 7.02
CA GLU A 24 -2.64 -12.86 6.92
C GLU A 24 -3.26 -13.33 8.24
N ASN A 25 -2.54 -14.11 9.03
CA ASN A 25 -3.02 -14.52 10.35
C ASN A 25 -3.22 -13.34 11.30
N ILE A 26 -2.36 -12.33 11.23
CA ILE A 26 -2.51 -11.10 11.98
C ILE A 26 -3.64 -10.24 11.41
N ARG A 27 -3.68 -10.06 10.10
CA ARG A 27 -4.71 -9.25 9.43
C ARG A 27 -6.11 -9.78 9.70
N LYS A 28 -6.29 -11.10 9.73
CA LYS A 28 -7.57 -11.71 10.04
C LYS A 28 -8.15 -11.26 11.38
N GLN A 29 -7.30 -10.96 12.35
CA GLN A 29 -7.70 -10.53 13.69
C GLN A 29 -7.86 -9.01 13.82
N TYR A 30 -7.09 -8.22 13.05
CA TYR A 30 -6.95 -6.78 13.29
C TYR A 30 -7.37 -5.92 12.12
N ASP A 31 -7.50 -6.46 10.90
CA ASP A 31 -7.73 -5.68 9.69
C ASP A 31 -9.15 -5.89 9.16
N GLU A 32 -9.96 -4.83 9.20
CA GLU A 32 -11.33 -4.86 8.66
C GLU A 32 -11.37 -5.13 7.15
N LEU A 33 -10.27 -4.84 6.44
CA LEU A 33 -10.16 -5.05 5.00
C LEU A 33 -9.60 -6.43 4.63
N TYR A 34 -9.41 -7.32 5.61
CA TYR A 34 -8.79 -8.63 5.39
C TYR A 34 -9.43 -9.42 4.24
N GLU A 35 -10.76 -9.43 4.16
CA GLU A 35 -11.49 -10.22 3.16
C GLU A 35 -11.61 -9.54 1.79
N VAL A 36 -11.38 -8.23 1.70
CA VAL A 36 -11.63 -7.45 0.49
C VAL A 36 -10.37 -6.94 -0.20
N LEU A 37 -9.23 -6.97 0.49
CA LEU A 37 -7.97 -6.42 -0.03
C LEU A 37 -6.79 -7.26 0.48
N PRO A 38 -5.95 -7.80 -0.42
CA PRO A 38 -4.73 -8.51 -0.01
C PRO A 38 -3.72 -7.59 0.69
N PRO A 39 -2.71 -8.17 1.37
CA PRO A 39 -1.60 -7.37 1.93
C PRO A 39 -0.95 -6.53 0.84
N HIS A 40 -0.76 -5.24 1.11
CA HIS A 40 -0.28 -4.30 0.10
C HIS A 40 0.55 -3.18 0.71
N ILE A 41 1.43 -2.63 -0.12
CA ILE A 41 2.18 -1.40 0.18
C ILE A 41 1.56 -0.30 -0.68
N PRO A 42 0.89 0.71 -0.09
CA PRO A 42 0.35 1.82 -0.87
C PRO A 42 1.47 2.71 -1.41
N LEU A 43 1.40 3.05 -2.69
CA LEU A 43 2.24 4.06 -3.32
C LEU A 43 1.48 5.38 -3.49
N ALA A 44 0.22 5.31 -3.88
CA ALA A 44 -0.70 6.44 -3.89
C ALA A 44 -2.00 6.04 -3.21
N PHE A 45 -2.39 6.82 -2.21
CA PHE A 45 -3.65 6.64 -1.51
C PHE A 45 -4.84 6.97 -2.42
N PRO A 46 -6.05 6.53 -2.08
CA PRO A 46 -7.22 6.76 -2.91
C PRO A 46 -7.34 8.22 -3.37
N PHE A 47 -7.48 8.42 -4.68
CA PHE A 47 -7.54 9.75 -5.30
C PHE A 47 -8.67 9.84 -6.31
N GLU A 48 -9.19 11.04 -6.48
CA GLU A 48 -10.12 11.39 -7.55
C GLU A 48 -9.33 12.03 -8.69
N SER A 49 -9.66 11.64 -9.92
CA SER A 49 -9.05 12.22 -11.11
C SER A 49 -9.96 12.04 -12.33
N SER A 50 -10.02 13.04 -13.18
CA SER A 50 -10.70 12.98 -14.47
C SER A 50 -9.86 12.27 -15.55
N MET A 51 -8.64 11.89 -15.20
CA MET A 51 -7.73 11.17 -16.10
C MET A 51 -8.33 9.81 -16.50
N SER A 52 -8.30 9.49 -17.80
CA SER A 52 -8.71 8.15 -18.26
C SER A 52 -7.75 7.08 -17.76
N ASN A 53 -8.21 5.84 -17.75
CA ASN A 53 -7.35 4.70 -17.39
C ASN A 53 -6.17 4.56 -18.35
N ASP A 54 -6.37 4.82 -19.65
CA ASP A 54 -5.29 4.77 -20.65
C ASP A 54 -4.24 5.85 -20.38
N GLU A 55 -4.65 7.07 -20.07
CA GLU A 55 -3.74 8.17 -19.75
C GLU A 55 -2.97 7.86 -18.46
N LEU A 56 -3.65 7.39 -17.41
CA LEU A 56 -3.04 6.99 -16.15
C LEU A 56 -1.99 5.89 -16.38
N LYS A 57 -2.35 4.87 -17.15
CA LYS A 57 -1.44 3.78 -17.51
C LYS A 57 -0.20 4.28 -18.23
N ASN A 58 -0.37 5.15 -19.23
CA ASN A 58 0.75 5.69 -19.99
C ASN A 58 1.71 6.51 -19.12
N ARG A 59 1.18 7.34 -18.23
CA ARG A 59 1.99 8.12 -17.29
C ARG A 59 2.76 7.22 -16.31
N LEU A 60 2.10 6.20 -15.77
CA LEU A 60 2.75 5.25 -14.87
C LEU A 60 3.81 4.40 -15.57
N MET A 61 3.61 4.07 -16.85
CA MET A 61 4.65 3.39 -17.65
C MET A 61 5.91 4.24 -17.77
N GLN A 62 5.82 5.56 -17.84
CA GLN A 62 7.00 6.43 -17.83
C GLN A 62 7.72 6.40 -16.48
N VAL A 63 6.97 6.36 -15.39
CA VAL A 63 7.56 6.21 -14.04
C VAL A 63 8.29 4.87 -13.92
N SER A 64 7.68 3.79 -14.37
CA SER A 64 8.25 2.44 -14.27
C SER A 64 9.56 2.27 -15.02
N LYS A 65 9.76 2.99 -16.14
CA LYS A 65 11.01 2.96 -16.90
C LYS A 65 12.22 3.48 -16.12
N SER A 66 12.00 4.23 -15.07
CA SER A 66 13.08 4.82 -14.28
C SER A 66 13.60 3.91 -13.17
N LEU A 67 12.99 2.75 -12.97
CA LEU A 67 13.33 1.85 -11.89
C LEU A 67 13.27 0.39 -12.35
N ALA A 68 14.35 -0.35 -12.09
CA ALA A 68 14.38 -1.81 -12.29
C ALA A 68 13.68 -2.52 -11.11
N PRO A 69 13.31 -3.80 -11.27
CA PRO A 69 12.87 -4.61 -10.14
C PRO A 69 13.87 -4.53 -8.98
N PHE A 70 13.37 -4.49 -7.76
CA PHE A 70 14.19 -4.33 -6.57
C PHE A 70 13.70 -5.21 -5.42
N GLU A 71 14.63 -5.59 -4.55
CA GLU A 71 14.34 -6.39 -3.38
C GLU A 71 13.80 -5.50 -2.26
N ILE A 72 12.79 -6.01 -1.54
CA ILE A 72 12.38 -5.46 -0.25
C ILE A 72 12.55 -6.49 0.85
N ILE A 73 12.86 -5.99 2.03
CA ILE A 73 12.86 -6.78 3.27
C ILE A 73 11.96 -6.04 4.25
N MET A 74 10.98 -6.75 4.80
CA MET A 74 10.07 -6.21 5.81
C MET A 74 10.23 -7.00 7.10
N SER A 75 10.27 -6.28 8.21
CA SER A 75 10.41 -6.85 9.54
C SER A 75 10.11 -5.77 10.58
N GLY A 76 9.57 -6.18 11.72
CA GLY A 76 9.21 -5.25 12.77
C GLY A 76 7.83 -4.63 12.61
N VAL A 77 7.21 -4.39 13.75
CA VAL A 77 5.84 -3.87 13.81
C VAL A 77 5.84 -2.56 14.59
N SER A 78 5.14 -1.55 14.09
CA SER A 78 5.06 -0.24 14.72
C SER A 78 3.61 0.25 14.77
N LEU A 79 3.33 1.13 15.72
CA LEU A 79 2.03 1.78 15.87
C LEU A 79 2.10 3.22 15.38
N HIS A 80 1.05 3.62 14.66
CA HIS A 80 0.91 4.98 14.15
C HIS A 80 -0.48 5.51 14.48
N GLU A 81 -0.56 6.58 15.25
CA GLU A 81 -1.81 7.14 15.70
C GLU A 81 -2.64 7.69 14.54
N ASP A 82 -3.92 7.29 14.50
CA ASP A 82 -4.94 7.94 13.70
C ASP A 82 -5.80 8.83 14.63
N LYS A 83 -5.46 10.10 14.67
CA LYS A 83 -6.15 11.07 15.56
C LYS A 83 -7.62 11.25 15.24
N LYS A 84 -8.02 11.07 13.99
CA LYS A 84 -9.42 11.22 13.55
C LYS A 84 -10.28 10.08 14.03
N ALA A 85 -9.76 8.86 13.97
CA ALA A 85 -10.47 7.65 14.38
C ALA A 85 -10.25 7.29 15.84
N ASN A 86 -9.37 7.98 16.57
CA ASN A 86 -8.95 7.65 17.93
C ASN A 86 -8.49 6.20 18.08
N THR A 87 -7.68 5.76 17.15
CA THR A 87 -7.14 4.41 17.08
C THR A 87 -5.69 4.45 16.59
N ASN A 88 -5.01 3.33 16.61
CA ASN A 88 -3.66 3.19 16.09
C ASN A 88 -3.65 2.22 14.91
N TYR A 89 -3.00 2.61 13.82
CA TYR A 89 -2.62 1.68 12.77
C TYR A 89 -1.47 0.80 13.22
N ILE A 90 -1.53 -0.46 12.83
CA ILE A 90 -0.45 -1.42 13.05
C ILE A 90 0.25 -1.63 11.70
N PHE A 91 1.52 -1.24 11.62
CA PHE A 91 2.32 -1.36 10.38
C PHE A 91 3.35 -2.46 10.50
N LEU A 92 3.50 -3.23 9.44
CA LEU A 92 4.70 -4.02 9.19
C LEU A 92 5.67 -3.11 8.42
N ASP A 93 6.87 -2.93 8.98
CA ASP A 93 7.81 -1.93 8.51
C ASP A 93 8.71 -2.47 7.38
N VAL A 94 9.08 -1.59 6.46
CA VAL A 94 10.07 -1.86 5.42
C VAL A 94 11.46 -1.55 5.97
N MET A 95 12.33 -2.56 6.00
CA MET A 95 13.72 -2.43 6.47
C MET A 95 14.71 -2.20 5.32
N SER A 96 14.44 -2.76 4.16
CA SER A 96 15.25 -2.58 2.95
C SER A 96 14.34 -2.35 1.75
N GLY A 97 14.75 -1.48 0.83
CA GLY A 97 13.94 -1.05 -0.31
C GLY A 97 13.17 0.25 -0.07
N VAL A 98 13.38 0.90 1.07
CA VAL A 98 12.70 2.17 1.43
C VAL A 98 12.97 3.25 0.40
N LYS A 99 14.22 3.38 -0.07
CA LYS A 99 14.63 4.40 -1.04
C LYS A 99 13.87 4.25 -2.36
N GLU A 100 13.76 3.04 -2.86
CA GLU A 100 13.08 2.71 -4.11
C GLU A 100 11.57 2.98 -3.99
N LEU A 101 10.96 2.57 -2.88
CA LEU A 101 9.54 2.82 -2.61
C LEU A 101 9.23 4.31 -2.50
N LYS A 102 10.07 5.07 -1.79
CA LYS A 102 9.92 6.53 -1.69
C LYS A 102 10.11 7.22 -3.03
N MET A 103 11.03 6.73 -3.86
CA MET A 103 11.23 7.27 -5.21
C MET A 103 10.01 7.04 -6.09
N LEU A 104 9.42 5.83 -6.08
CA LEU A 104 8.18 5.55 -6.80
C LEU A 104 7.04 6.45 -6.33
N HIS A 105 6.82 6.53 -5.03
CA HIS A 105 5.81 7.40 -4.43
C HIS A 105 5.97 8.86 -4.89
N ASN A 106 7.16 9.41 -4.74
CA ASN A 106 7.42 10.80 -5.11
C ASN A 106 7.19 11.06 -6.59
N LYS A 107 7.69 10.20 -7.47
CA LYS A 107 7.48 10.32 -8.92
C LYS A 107 6.02 10.24 -9.31
N ILE A 108 5.26 9.35 -8.68
CA ILE A 108 3.82 9.23 -8.94
C ILE A 108 3.11 10.54 -8.58
N TYR A 109 3.35 11.09 -7.41
CA TYR A 109 2.70 12.34 -7.00
C TYR A 109 3.16 13.54 -7.81
N GLU A 110 4.45 13.62 -8.16
CA GLU A 110 4.98 14.75 -8.93
C GLU A 110 4.59 14.72 -10.41
N THR A 111 4.65 13.54 -11.05
CA THR A 111 4.55 13.45 -12.53
C THR A 111 3.25 12.83 -13.01
N VAL A 112 2.52 12.09 -12.20
CA VAL A 112 1.26 11.44 -12.56
C VAL A 112 0.08 12.18 -11.99
N LEU A 113 0.05 12.36 -10.68
CA LEU A 113 -1.06 13.03 -9.98
C LEU A 113 -0.89 14.56 -9.97
N GLU A 114 0.31 15.05 -10.14
CA GLU A 114 0.66 16.47 -10.26
C GLU A 114 0.20 17.31 -9.06
N HIS A 115 0.31 16.76 -7.85
CA HIS A 115 0.06 17.51 -6.63
C HIS A 115 1.01 17.09 -5.52
N GLN A 116 1.21 17.99 -4.55
CA GLN A 116 2.03 17.73 -3.39
C GLN A 116 1.25 16.99 -2.31
N THR A 117 1.96 16.19 -1.53
CA THR A 117 1.41 15.55 -0.34
C THR A 117 1.65 16.43 0.88
N ASN A 118 0.75 16.37 1.84
CA ASN A 118 0.88 17.05 3.13
C ASN A 118 1.19 16.07 4.27
N PHE A 119 1.70 14.89 3.93
CA PHE A 119 2.07 13.85 4.88
C PHE A 119 3.46 13.31 4.55
N GLU A 120 4.12 12.77 5.55
CA GLU A 120 5.35 11.99 5.35
C GLU A 120 4.99 10.59 4.87
N TYR A 121 5.56 10.15 3.76
CA TYR A 121 5.34 8.81 3.24
C TYR A 121 6.21 7.80 3.98
N ILE A 122 5.57 6.87 4.66
CA ILE A 122 6.21 5.74 5.35
C ILE A 122 5.77 4.46 4.64
N PRO A 123 6.65 3.79 3.88
CA PRO A 123 6.29 2.53 3.22
C PRO A 123 6.01 1.45 4.26
N HIS A 124 4.89 0.75 4.10
CA HIS A 124 4.44 -0.26 5.06
C HIS A 124 3.39 -1.18 4.46
N ILE A 125 3.14 -2.29 5.13
CA ILE A 125 1.89 -3.05 4.99
C ILE A 125 1.06 -2.80 6.25
N THR A 126 -0.18 -2.40 6.10
CA THR A 126 -1.11 -2.29 7.23
C THR A 126 -1.54 -3.67 7.67
N LEU A 127 -1.27 -4.01 8.93
CA LEU A 127 -1.72 -5.26 9.56
C LEU A 127 -3.11 -5.11 10.17
N GLY A 128 -3.56 -3.91 10.40
CA GLY A 128 -4.85 -3.58 10.98
C GLY A 128 -4.82 -2.36 11.89
N THR A 129 -5.77 -2.32 12.81
CA THR A 129 -5.90 -1.23 13.79
C THR A 129 -6.10 -1.79 15.19
N THR A 130 -5.77 -0.99 16.19
CA THR A 130 -6.01 -1.29 17.60
C THR A 130 -6.28 -0.01 18.39
N GLU A 131 -7.15 -0.09 19.37
CA GLU A 131 -7.38 1.02 20.32
C GLU A 131 -6.31 1.09 21.43
N LYS A 132 -5.45 0.06 21.51
CA LYS A 132 -4.42 -0.04 22.52
C LYS A 132 -3.16 0.74 22.12
N ASP A 133 -2.37 1.11 23.10
CA ASP A 133 -1.11 1.83 22.93
C ASP A 133 0.11 0.90 22.81
N HIS A 134 -0.14 -0.41 22.70
CA HIS A 134 0.90 -1.42 22.56
C HIS A 134 0.42 -2.58 21.68
N ILE A 135 1.38 -3.32 21.15
CA ILE A 135 1.16 -4.49 20.29
C ILE A 135 1.06 -5.73 21.17
N GLU A 136 -0.03 -6.51 21.01
CA GLU A 136 -0.34 -7.69 21.83
C GLU A 136 0.02 -9.01 21.16
N PHE A 137 0.68 -9.00 20.02
CA PHE A 137 1.15 -10.19 19.32
C PHE A 137 2.64 -10.08 19.03
N GLU A 138 3.27 -11.21 18.73
CA GLU A 138 4.65 -11.25 18.25
C GLU A 138 4.66 -11.58 16.75
N LEU A 139 5.43 -10.82 15.99
CA LEU A 139 5.72 -11.07 14.60
C LEU A 139 7.20 -10.77 14.36
N ASN A 140 8.03 -11.79 14.55
CA ASN A 140 9.49 -11.69 14.43
C ASN A 140 10.02 -12.22 13.10
N ASP A 141 9.12 -12.64 12.22
CA ASP A 141 9.46 -13.17 10.90
C ASP A 141 10.03 -12.06 10.01
N VAL A 142 10.92 -12.46 9.11
CA VAL A 142 11.46 -11.59 8.06
C VAL A 142 10.76 -11.95 6.76
N PHE A 143 10.27 -10.94 6.05
CA PHE A 143 9.56 -11.07 4.80
C PHE A 143 10.41 -10.47 3.68
N LYS A 144 10.80 -11.28 2.72
CA LYS A 144 11.71 -10.89 1.65
C LYS A 144 11.14 -11.27 0.30
N THR A 145 11.15 -10.33 -0.63
CA THR A 145 10.74 -10.59 -2.01
C THR A 145 11.32 -9.54 -2.97
N VAL A 146 11.20 -9.80 -4.26
CA VAL A 146 11.55 -8.84 -5.31
C VAL A 146 10.26 -8.21 -5.83
N ILE A 147 10.22 -6.89 -5.85
CA ILE A 147 9.11 -6.13 -6.44
C ILE A 147 9.35 -6.02 -7.95
N THR A 148 8.40 -6.52 -8.73
CA THR A 148 8.50 -6.57 -10.20
C THR A 148 7.42 -5.77 -10.90
N LYS A 149 6.38 -5.34 -10.18
CA LYS A 149 5.25 -4.62 -10.78
C LYS A 149 4.55 -3.74 -9.77
N ILE A 150 3.83 -2.76 -10.28
CA ILE A 150 2.88 -1.94 -9.55
C ILE A 150 1.47 -2.21 -10.09
N SER A 151 0.48 -2.11 -9.22
CA SER A 151 -0.92 -2.38 -9.55
C SER A 151 -1.77 -1.14 -9.33
N ILE A 152 -2.69 -0.91 -10.25
CA ILE A 152 -3.65 0.16 -10.17
C ILE A 152 -5.01 -0.48 -9.97
N GLU A 153 -5.72 -0.03 -8.93
CA GLU A 153 -7.05 -0.51 -8.66
C GLU A 153 -8.10 0.60 -8.70
N GLU A 154 -9.31 0.21 -9.01
CA GLU A 154 -10.51 0.99 -8.76
C GLU A 154 -11.23 0.40 -7.56
N ILE A 155 -11.53 1.22 -6.58
CA ILE A 155 -12.15 0.79 -5.33
C ILE A 155 -13.64 0.57 -5.56
N GLY A 156 -14.12 -0.61 -5.23
CA GLY A 156 -15.51 -1.02 -5.43
C GLY A 156 -16.47 -0.47 -4.37
N GLU A 157 -17.73 -0.88 -4.47
CA GLU A 157 -18.81 -0.37 -3.62
C GLU A 157 -18.64 -0.70 -2.14
N ASN A 158 -17.98 -1.81 -1.84
CA ASN A 158 -17.72 -2.27 -0.47
C ASN A 158 -16.24 -2.20 -0.11
N GLU A 159 -15.51 -1.24 -0.68
CA GLU A 159 -14.06 -1.05 -0.52
C GLU A 159 -13.23 -2.22 -1.07
N GLU A 160 -13.82 -3.11 -1.88
CA GLU A 160 -13.10 -4.23 -2.45
C GLU A 160 -12.09 -3.79 -3.53
N SER A 161 -10.99 -4.54 -3.61
CA SER A 161 -9.93 -4.32 -4.57
C SER A 161 -10.32 -4.82 -5.96
N ASN A 162 -10.31 -3.94 -6.94
CA ASN A 162 -10.50 -4.28 -8.35
C ASN A 162 -9.29 -3.79 -9.15
N VAL A 163 -8.32 -4.66 -9.37
CA VAL A 163 -7.13 -4.34 -10.17
C VAL A 163 -7.55 -4.14 -11.61
N ILE A 164 -7.37 -2.93 -12.14
CA ILE A 164 -7.75 -2.57 -13.51
C ILE A 164 -6.60 -2.73 -14.49
N PHE A 165 -5.36 -2.55 -14.05
CA PHE A 165 -4.15 -2.88 -14.82
C PHE A 165 -2.93 -2.98 -13.90
N GLU A 166 -1.88 -3.62 -14.43
CA GLU A 166 -0.58 -3.76 -13.78
C GLU A 166 0.52 -3.25 -14.71
N ILE A 167 1.60 -2.73 -14.13
CA ILE A 167 2.75 -2.22 -14.86
C ILE A 167 4.01 -2.89 -14.32
N ASN A 168 4.79 -3.48 -15.22
CA ASN A 168 6.07 -4.08 -14.87
C ASN A 168 7.17 -3.01 -14.71
N LEU A 169 8.00 -3.23 -13.73
CA LEU A 169 9.22 -2.46 -13.53
C LEU A 169 10.33 -2.95 -14.48
#